data_e05e13fb140da8bbfe9dc5ec8955d501
#
_entry.id   e05e13fb140da8bbfe9dc5ec8955d501
#
_cell.length_a   1.000
_cell.length_b   1.000
_cell.length_c   1.000
_cell.angle_alpha   90.00
_cell.angle_beta   90.00
_cell.angle_gamma   90.00
#
_symmetry.space_group_name_H-M   'P 1'
#
loop_
_entity.id
_entity.type
_entity.pdbx_description
1 polymer ?
#
loop_
_entity_poly.entity_id
_entity_poly.type
_entity_poly.pdbx_seq_one_letter_code
_entity_poly.pdbx_strand_id
1 'polypeptide(L)'
;MADLKTPFRYDYVGSFLRPEALKQARKNFEEGTITKEELTAVEDDCIRDLVGKIKKLGYHVITDGEFRRSTWHLDFMWGFQGIEHRKTVEGNTTFDAEAAMIDDTYMVGKISVKNHPFVEHFKFVKALEDENTVAKQTIPSPGQFYAYFTGAELLGTTLDIYGSEEAFAKDVAGAYVEFVNEIYAAGCRNLQFDDCVWGGMVNPKLAVALTGRKGDALEAYKKLLLQLNNEVAAQAPADLVINTHVCRGNYHSTFFSSGAYDGVADLLFGEENVNAYYLEYDDERSGGFAPLAKVSGDKKVVLGLVTTKSPVLEKKEDVIARIHEAAKHVPLDRLYLSPQCGFASCEIGNKLTEEEQWAKLKLVKEIAEEVWR
;
A
#
# COMPACT_ATOMS: atom_id res chain seq x y z
N MET A 1 -6.73 3.65 27.48
CA MET A 1 -5.67 3.95 26.51
C MET A 1 -6.21 5.00 25.57
N ALA A 2 -5.39 5.96 25.13
CA ALA A 2 -5.81 6.89 24.08
C ALA A 2 -6.18 6.08 22.82
N ASP A 3 -7.26 6.48 22.15
CA ASP A 3 -7.72 5.84 20.91
C ASP A 3 -6.83 6.35 19.76
N LEU A 4 -5.67 5.70 19.57
CA LEU A 4 -4.68 6.09 18.59
C LEU A 4 -5.18 5.74 17.18
N LYS A 5 -5.29 6.76 16.31
CA LYS A 5 -5.82 6.63 14.94
C LYS A 5 -4.86 7.23 13.92
N THR A 6 -4.61 6.50 12.84
CA THR A 6 -3.84 7.00 11.70
C THR A 6 -4.62 8.03 10.88
N PRO A 7 -3.96 8.95 10.16
CA PRO A 7 -2.53 9.18 10.17
C PRO A 7 -2.07 10.01 11.36
N PHE A 8 -0.79 9.89 11.70
CA PHE A 8 -0.09 10.80 12.61
C PHE A 8 0.65 11.87 11.82
N ARG A 9 1.02 13.02 12.45
CA ARG A 9 1.66 14.15 11.74
C ARG A 9 2.90 13.75 10.95
N TYR A 10 3.62 12.74 11.41
CA TYR A 10 4.64 12.02 10.67
C TYR A 10 4.28 10.54 10.68
N ASP A 11 4.22 9.98 9.50
CA ASP A 11 3.76 8.60 9.28
C ASP A 11 4.62 7.94 8.18
N TYR A 12 4.31 6.72 7.82
CA TYR A 12 4.94 6.00 6.73
C TYR A 12 3.96 5.00 6.10
N VAL A 13 4.24 4.54 4.88
CA VAL A 13 3.34 3.65 4.13
C VAL A 13 3.27 2.27 4.79
N GLY A 14 4.40 1.57 4.98
CA GLY A 14 4.34 0.29 5.70
C GLY A 14 5.53 -0.64 5.53
N SER A 15 6.11 -0.73 4.32
CA SER A 15 7.22 -1.65 4.06
C SER A 15 8.59 -1.05 4.38
N PHE A 16 9.49 -1.91 4.89
CA PHE A 16 10.88 -1.59 5.25
C PHE A 16 11.86 -2.50 4.53
N LEU A 17 13.11 -2.04 4.40
CA LEU A 17 14.20 -2.85 3.85
C LEU A 17 14.39 -4.11 4.69
N ARG A 18 14.42 -5.27 4.00
CA ARG A 18 14.59 -6.57 4.69
C ARG A 18 16.01 -6.66 5.26
N PRO A 19 16.14 -6.98 6.57
CA PRO A 19 17.46 -7.24 7.17
C PRO A 19 18.18 -8.42 6.50
N GLU A 20 19.51 -8.40 6.50
CA GLU A 20 20.30 -9.47 5.86
C GLU A 20 20.02 -10.85 6.46
N ALA A 21 19.79 -10.93 7.79
CA ALA A 21 19.40 -12.16 8.46
C ALA A 21 18.10 -12.77 7.87
N LEU A 22 17.12 -11.92 7.54
CA LEU A 22 15.86 -12.37 6.94
C LEU A 22 16.07 -12.84 5.50
N LYS A 23 16.85 -12.11 4.70
CA LYS A 23 17.17 -12.52 3.32
C LYS A 23 17.87 -13.87 3.29
N GLN A 24 18.84 -14.07 4.18
CA GLN A 24 19.54 -15.36 4.28
C GLN A 24 18.60 -16.50 4.74
N ALA A 25 17.71 -16.22 5.70
CA ALA A 25 16.75 -17.22 6.15
C ALA A 25 15.75 -17.62 5.05
N ARG A 26 15.26 -16.66 4.25
CA ARG A 26 14.41 -16.94 3.09
C ARG A 26 15.12 -17.81 2.05
N LYS A 27 16.37 -17.47 1.72
CA LYS A 27 17.19 -18.28 0.82
C LYS A 27 17.37 -19.70 1.36
N ASN A 28 17.70 -19.86 2.64
CA ASN A 28 17.85 -21.16 3.27
C ASN A 28 16.56 -21.98 3.24
N PHE A 29 15.41 -21.33 3.43
CA PHE A 29 14.10 -21.98 3.32
C PHE A 29 13.79 -22.43 1.87
N GLU A 30 14.10 -21.61 0.88
CA GLU A 30 13.95 -21.98 -0.54
C GLU A 30 14.85 -23.15 -0.95
N GLU A 31 16.07 -23.21 -0.38
CA GLU A 31 17.00 -24.32 -0.56
C GLU A 31 16.62 -25.57 0.26
N GLY A 32 15.59 -25.48 1.10
CA GLY A 32 15.13 -26.59 1.95
C GLY A 32 16.08 -26.94 3.11
N THR A 33 16.96 -25.99 3.49
CA THR A 33 17.94 -26.20 4.59
C THR A 33 17.40 -25.80 5.98
N ILE A 34 16.29 -25.05 6.02
CA ILE A 34 15.54 -24.75 7.24
C ILE A 34 14.04 -25.01 7.06
N THR A 35 13.33 -25.20 8.15
CA THR A 35 11.88 -25.42 8.16
C THR A 35 11.11 -24.11 8.09
N LYS A 36 9.79 -24.18 7.87
CA LYS A 36 8.92 -22.98 7.91
C LYS A 36 8.88 -22.35 9.29
N GLU A 37 8.91 -23.17 10.34
CA GLU A 37 8.94 -22.73 11.73
C GLU A 37 10.22 -21.95 12.05
N GLU A 38 11.37 -22.43 11.55
CA GLU A 38 12.65 -21.73 11.70
C GLU A 38 12.67 -20.40 10.93
N LEU A 39 12.14 -20.35 9.71
CA LEU A 39 11.96 -19.10 8.97
C LEU A 39 11.06 -18.14 9.76
N THR A 40 9.91 -18.61 10.26
CA THR A 40 8.97 -17.80 11.04
C THR A 40 9.62 -17.20 12.29
N ALA A 41 10.49 -17.96 12.97
CA ALA A 41 11.21 -17.45 14.13
C ALA A 41 12.15 -16.28 13.76
N VAL A 42 12.85 -16.36 12.62
CA VAL A 42 13.68 -15.26 12.12
C VAL A 42 12.84 -14.05 11.71
N GLU A 43 11.69 -14.28 11.03
CA GLU A 43 10.74 -13.22 10.71
C GLU A 43 10.27 -12.49 11.97
N ASP A 44 9.89 -13.25 13.01
CA ASP A 44 9.44 -12.72 14.31
C ASP A 44 10.51 -11.85 14.97
N ASP A 45 11.75 -12.29 15.01
CA ASP A 45 12.86 -11.55 15.63
C ASP A 45 13.16 -10.27 14.84
N CYS A 46 13.18 -10.34 13.51
CA CYS A 46 13.35 -9.16 12.66
C CYS A 46 12.22 -8.13 12.83
N ILE A 47 10.96 -8.58 12.96
CA ILE A 47 9.81 -7.69 13.19
C ILE A 47 9.89 -7.05 14.59
N ARG A 48 10.28 -7.79 15.64
CA ARG A 48 10.49 -7.23 16.98
C ARG A 48 11.57 -6.13 16.97
N ASP A 49 12.69 -6.37 16.28
CA ASP A 49 13.77 -5.38 16.15
C ASP A 49 13.30 -4.14 15.40
N LEU A 50 12.59 -4.32 14.26
CA LEU A 50 11.99 -3.23 13.50
C LEU A 50 11.06 -2.37 14.37
N VAL A 51 10.12 -3.00 15.07
CA VAL A 51 9.16 -2.31 15.95
C VAL A 51 9.91 -1.56 17.08
N GLY A 52 10.96 -2.15 17.64
CA GLY A 52 11.80 -1.49 18.63
C GLY A 52 12.48 -0.23 18.07
N LYS A 53 13.00 -0.27 16.85
CA LYS A 53 13.60 0.89 16.16
C LYS A 53 12.57 1.97 15.84
N ILE A 54 11.38 1.59 15.36
CA ILE A 54 10.25 2.51 15.10
C ILE A 54 9.87 3.27 16.37
N LYS A 55 9.65 2.55 17.48
CA LYS A 55 9.32 3.15 18.78
C LYS A 55 10.43 4.07 19.30
N LYS A 56 11.68 3.65 19.19
CA LYS A 56 12.84 4.45 19.59
C LYS A 56 12.94 5.75 18.81
N LEU A 57 12.54 5.76 17.53
CA LEU A 57 12.48 6.98 16.71
C LEU A 57 11.28 7.86 17.08
N GLY A 58 10.30 7.33 17.83
CA GLY A 58 9.14 8.05 18.33
C GLY A 58 7.95 8.06 17.38
N TYR A 59 7.87 7.12 16.44
CA TYR A 59 6.68 6.93 15.61
C TYR A 59 5.57 6.25 16.41
N HIS A 60 4.32 6.59 16.08
CA HIS A 60 3.12 6.06 16.74
C HIS A 60 2.46 4.90 16.00
N VAL A 61 2.84 4.66 14.75
CA VAL A 61 2.39 3.51 13.97
C VAL A 61 3.45 2.43 14.03
N ILE A 62 3.04 1.17 14.18
CA ILE A 62 3.90 0.00 14.00
C ILE A 62 3.30 -0.92 12.93
N THR A 63 4.15 -1.54 12.11
CA THR A 63 3.81 -2.55 11.11
C THR A 63 4.77 -3.72 11.19
N ASP A 64 4.49 -4.81 10.48
CA ASP A 64 5.43 -5.92 10.30
C ASP A 64 6.57 -5.58 9.31
N GLY A 65 6.58 -4.37 8.75
CA GLY A 65 7.53 -3.97 7.71
C GLY A 65 7.36 -4.74 6.40
N GLU A 66 6.31 -5.53 6.27
CA GLU A 66 6.07 -6.50 5.19
C GLU A 66 7.16 -7.61 5.14
N PHE A 67 7.78 -7.90 6.29
CA PHE A 67 8.88 -8.85 6.38
C PHE A 67 8.49 -10.29 6.08
N ARG A 68 7.20 -10.61 6.13
CA ARG A 68 6.67 -11.93 5.77
C ARG A 68 6.26 -12.06 4.31
N ARG A 69 6.39 -10.96 3.52
CA ARG A 69 5.94 -10.89 2.13
C ARG A 69 7.12 -10.87 1.16
N SER A 70 6.96 -11.51 0.01
CA SER A 70 7.81 -11.34 -1.16
C SER A 70 7.42 -10.08 -1.94
N THR A 71 6.10 -9.83 -2.05
CA THR A 71 5.52 -8.65 -2.69
C THR A 71 4.39 -8.06 -1.85
N TRP A 72 4.19 -6.76 -1.95
CA TRP A 72 3.19 -6.03 -1.17
C TRP A 72 1.75 -6.54 -1.40
N HIS A 73 1.42 -7.06 -2.59
CA HIS A 73 0.05 -7.40 -3.01
C HIS A 73 -0.19 -8.90 -3.24
N LEU A 74 0.74 -9.61 -3.89
CA LEU A 74 0.48 -11.01 -4.29
C LEU A 74 0.39 -11.94 -3.10
N ASP A 75 1.23 -11.75 -2.09
CA ASP A 75 1.17 -12.53 -0.84
C ASP A 75 -0.20 -12.43 -0.14
N PHE A 76 -0.87 -11.28 -0.26
CA PHE A 76 -2.25 -11.13 0.19
C PHE A 76 -3.22 -11.92 -0.71
N MET A 77 -3.07 -11.82 -2.03
CA MET A 77 -3.94 -12.52 -2.96
C MET A 77 -3.85 -14.04 -2.81
N TRP A 78 -2.65 -14.56 -2.53
CA TRP A 78 -2.44 -16.00 -2.30
C TRP A 78 -3.10 -16.53 -1.03
N GLY A 79 -3.54 -15.68 -0.13
CA GLY A 79 -4.33 -16.05 1.05
C GLY A 79 -5.79 -16.41 0.73
N PHE A 80 -6.28 -16.14 -0.49
CA PHE A 80 -7.63 -16.47 -0.91
C PHE A 80 -7.72 -17.87 -1.52
N GLN A 81 -8.76 -18.62 -1.21
CA GLN A 81 -9.11 -19.81 -1.97
C GLN A 81 -9.45 -19.41 -3.41
N GLY A 82 -9.14 -20.27 -4.36
CA GLY A 82 -9.35 -20.00 -5.80
C GLY A 82 -8.20 -19.24 -6.47
N ILE A 83 -7.16 -18.87 -5.72
CA ILE A 83 -5.93 -18.24 -6.23
C ILE A 83 -4.77 -19.20 -6.05
N GLU A 84 -3.94 -19.33 -7.08
CA GLU A 84 -2.74 -20.17 -7.11
C GLU A 84 -1.49 -19.31 -7.31
N HIS A 85 -0.47 -19.58 -6.49
CA HIS A 85 0.87 -19.02 -6.61
C HIS A 85 1.75 -19.93 -7.48
N ARG A 86 2.46 -19.34 -8.45
CA ARG A 86 3.49 -20.03 -9.24
C ARG A 86 4.75 -19.20 -9.31
N LYS A 87 5.91 -19.84 -9.17
CA LYS A 87 7.19 -19.16 -9.34
C LYS A 87 7.37 -18.74 -10.79
N THR A 88 7.73 -17.46 -11.00
CA THR A 88 8.08 -16.97 -12.33
C THR A 88 9.48 -17.41 -12.72
N VAL A 89 9.67 -17.60 -14.03
CA VAL A 89 10.98 -17.83 -14.64
C VAL A 89 11.44 -16.62 -15.47
N GLU A 90 10.50 -15.72 -15.81
CA GLU A 90 10.74 -14.51 -16.61
C GLU A 90 9.94 -13.36 -16.01
N GLY A 91 10.55 -12.16 -15.87
CA GLY A 91 9.87 -10.99 -15.37
C GLY A 91 8.82 -10.45 -16.35
N ASN A 92 7.57 -10.34 -15.90
CA ASN A 92 6.42 -9.94 -16.74
C ASN A 92 6.10 -8.45 -16.67
N THR A 93 6.61 -7.74 -15.66
CA THR A 93 6.34 -6.31 -15.44
C THR A 93 7.63 -5.52 -15.54
N THR A 94 7.61 -4.40 -16.29
CA THR A 94 8.78 -3.53 -16.44
C THR A 94 8.55 -2.22 -15.70
N PHE A 95 9.49 -1.87 -14.81
CA PHE A 95 9.55 -0.61 -14.08
C PHE A 95 10.71 0.23 -14.63
N ASP A 96 10.46 1.37 -15.25
CA ASP A 96 11.46 2.30 -15.76
C ASP A 96 12.70 1.60 -16.38
N ALA A 97 12.48 0.66 -17.29
CA ALA A 97 13.50 -0.17 -17.94
C ALA A 97 14.10 -1.32 -17.09
N GLU A 98 13.63 -1.58 -15.87
CA GLU A 98 14.03 -2.76 -15.09
C GLU A 98 12.87 -3.78 -15.07
N ALA A 99 13.14 -5.03 -15.52
CA ALA A 99 12.16 -6.10 -15.45
C ALA A 99 12.05 -6.61 -14.01
N ALA A 100 10.84 -6.58 -13.46
CA ALA A 100 10.58 -7.06 -12.12
C ALA A 100 10.43 -8.59 -12.11
N MET A 101 11.22 -9.26 -11.28
CA MET A 101 11.11 -10.69 -11.02
C MET A 101 10.07 -10.90 -9.91
N ILE A 102 8.79 -10.90 -10.30
CA ILE A 102 7.64 -11.05 -9.42
C ILE A 102 6.92 -12.35 -9.80
N ASP A 103 6.62 -13.19 -8.80
CA ASP A 103 5.97 -14.46 -9.02
C ASP A 103 4.58 -14.32 -9.65
N ASP A 104 4.16 -15.35 -10.36
CA ASP A 104 2.89 -15.38 -11.08
C ASP A 104 1.72 -15.74 -10.15
N THR A 105 0.56 -15.18 -10.46
CA THR A 105 -0.68 -15.40 -9.71
C THR A 105 -1.82 -15.74 -10.68
N TYR A 106 -2.46 -16.87 -10.46
CA TYR A 106 -3.50 -17.38 -11.33
C TYR A 106 -4.82 -17.58 -10.57
N MET A 107 -5.91 -17.21 -11.20
CA MET A 107 -7.23 -17.58 -10.74
C MET A 107 -7.56 -18.98 -11.27
N VAL A 108 -7.82 -19.92 -10.37
CA VAL A 108 -8.13 -21.32 -10.68
C VAL A 108 -9.53 -21.75 -10.23
N GLY A 109 -10.27 -20.85 -9.58
CA GLY A 109 -11.63 -21.05 -9.11
C GLY A 109 -12.23 -19.77 -8.57
N LYS A 110 -13.50 -19.81 -8.15
CA LYS A 110 -14.12 -18.67 -7.48
C LYS A 110 -13.42 -18.39 -6.16
N ILE A 111 -13.22 -17.09 -5.87
CA ILE A 111 -12.52 -16.68 -4.66
C ILE A 111 -13.42 -16.78 -3.43
N SER A 112 -12.79 -17.11 -2.30
CA SER A 112 -13.35 -16.97 -0.97
C SER A 112 -12.23 -16.76 0.04
N VAL A 113 -12.55 -16.27 1.22
CA VAL A 113 -11.58 -16.08 2.29
C VAL A 113 -11.98 -16.88 3.53
N LYS A 114 -11.01 -17.50 4.17
CA LYS A 114 -11.16 -18.15 5.47
C LYS A 114 -9.78 -18.37 6.08
N ASN A 115 -9.61 -17.89 7.31
CA ASN A 115 -8.33 -18.00 8.03
C ASN A 115 -7.17 -17.40 7.23
N HIS A 116 -7.34 -16.17 6.73
CA HIS A 116 -6.34 -15.51 5.94
C HIS A 116 -5.04 -15.32 6.74
N PRO A 117 -3.85 -15.67 6.19
CA PRO A 117 -2.59 -15.59 6.94
C PRO A 117 -2.28 -14.23 7.57
N PHE A 118 -2.71 -13.14 6.92
CA PHE A 118 -2.49 -11.78 7.41
C PHE A 118 -3.19 -11.48 8.73
N VAL A 119 -4.22 -12.24 9.11
CA VAL A 119 -4.85 -12.11 10.42
C VAL A 119 -3.88 -12.52 11.53
N GLU A 120 -3.16 -13.64 11.36
CA GLU A 120 -2.14 -14.07 12.33
C GLU A 120 -0.91 -13.15 12.31
N HIS A 121 -0.49 -12.68 11.11
CA HIS A 121 0.58 -11.68 10.99
C HIS A 121 0.23 -10.40 11.75
N PHE A 122 -1.01 -9.92 11.63
CA PHE A 122 -1.50 -8.75 12.34
C PHE A 122 -1.51 -8.97 13.86
N LYS A 123 -2.02 -10.11 14.36
CA LYS A 123 -2.04 -10.44 15.78
C LYS A 123 -0.64 -10.37 16.40
N PHE A 124 0.39 -10.80 15.66
CA PHE A 124 1.77 -10.71 16.11
C PHE A 124 2.21 -9.25 16.32
N VAL A 125 1.95 -8.37 15.35
CA VAL A 125 2.27 -6.94 15.46
C VAL A 125 1.43 -6.27 16.55
N LYS A 126 0.15 -6.61 16.63
CA LYS A 126 -0.78 -6.11 17.66
C LYS A 126 -0.28 -6.39 19.07
N ALA A 127 0.32 -7.55 19.30
CA ALA A 127 0.90 -7.91 20.61
C ALA A 127 2.13 -7.07 20.97
N LEU A 128 2.71 -6.34 20.03
CA LEU A 128 3.84 -5.44 20.24
C LEU A 128 3.43 -3.97 20.48
N GLU A 129 2.13 -3.65 20.50
CA GLU A 129 1.65 -2.31 20.86
C GLU A 129 2.00 -1.93 22.29
N ASP A 130 2.05 -0.64 22.55
CA ASP A 130 2.11 -0.06 23.88
C ASP A 130 1.17 1.16 23.98
N GLU A 131 1.29 1.94 25.04
CA GLU A 131 0.44 3.11 25.30
C GLU A 131 0.60 4.24 24.26
N ASN A 132 1.71 4.24 23.49
CA ASN A 132 2.06 5.28 22.53
C ASN A 132 1.99 4.79 21.07
N THR A 133 1.73 3.52 20.83
CA THR A 133 1.79 2.93 19.49
C THR A 133 0.56 2.10 19.14
N VAL A 134 0.21 2.10 17.86
CA VAL A 134 -0.90 1.33 17.29
C VAL A 134 -0.45 0.57 16.04
N ALA A 135 -0.89 -0.68 15.92
CA ALA A 135 -0.64 -1.50 14.75
C ALA A 135 -1.51 -1.05 13.56
N LYS A 136 -0.86 -0.91 12.40
CA LYS A 136 -1.49 -0.69 11.10
C LYS A 136 -1.29 -1.92 10.23
N GLN A 137 -2.36 -2.40 9.58
CA GLN A 137 -2.28 -3.43 8.55
C GLN A 137 -2.41 -2.80 7.17
N THR A 138 -1.51 -3.19 6.25
CA THR A 138 -1.54 -2.82 4.83
C THR A 138 -1.99 -4.00 3.99
N ILE A 139 -2.90 -3.78 3.05
CA ILE A 139 -3.38 -4.77 2.09
C ILE A 139 -3.63 -4.09 0.74
N PRO A 140 -3.54 -4.78 -0.40
CA PRO A 140 -4.04 -4.22 -1.65
C PRO A 140 -5.52 -3.87 -1.53
N SER A 141 -5.96 -2.79 -2.18
CA SER A 141 -7.37 -2.40 -2.17
C SER A 141 -8.26 -3.44 -2.88
N PRO A 142 -9.57 -3.47 -2.62
CA PRO A 142 -10.51 -4.26 -3.41
C PRO A 142 -10.43 -3.95 -4.91
N GLY A 143 -10.32 -2.66 -5.26
CA GLY A 143 -10.13 -2.20 -6.64
C GLY A 143 -8.82 -2.70 -7.26
N GLN A 144 -7.72 -2.71 -6.50
CA GLN A 144 -6.43 -3.24 -6.94
C GLN A 144 -6.50 -4.75 -7.20
N PHE A 145 -7.13 -5.50 -6.30
CA PHE A 145 -7.34 -6.95 -6.47
C PHE A 145 -8.18 -7.23 -7.73
N TYR A 146 -9.30 -6.56 -7.88
CA TYR A 146 -10.17 -6.68 -9.05
C TYR A 146 -9.42 -6.35 -10.35
N ALA A 147 -8.68 -5.23 -10.36
CA ALA A 147 -7.93 -4.79 -11.52
C ALA A 147 -6.83 -5.76 -11.95
N TYR A 148 -6.21 -6.45 -11.00
CA TYR A 148 -5.20 -7.46 -11.31
C TYR A 148 -5.77 -8.57 -12.20
N PHE A 149 -6.94 -9.11 -11.86
CA PHE A 149 -7.58 -10.22 -12.59
C PHE A 149 -8.46 -9.78 -13.75
N THR A 150 -8.75 -8.49 -13.90
CA THR A 150 -9.53 -7.95 -15.04
C THR A 150 -8.69 -7.08 -15.98
N GLY A 151 -7.39 -7.06 -15.78
CA GLY A 151 -6.43 -6.53 -16.75
C GLY A 151 -6.50 -7.27 -18.08
N ALA A 152 -5.98 -6.64 -19.13
CA ALA A 152 -6.10 -7.14 -20.52
C ALA A 152 -5.62 -8.59 -20.71
N GLU A 153 -4.65 -9.04 -19.93
CA GLU A 153 -4.05 -10.38 -20.04
C GLU A 153 -4.85 -11.47 -19.32
N LEU A 154 -5.48 -11.13 -18.18
CA LEU A 154 -6.13 -12.12 -17.30
C LEU A 154 -7.65 -12.13 -17.39
N LEU A 155 -8.27 -11.12 -18.01
CA LEU A 155 -9.73 -10.98 -18.10
C LEU A 155 -10.40 -12.24 -18.67
N GLY A 156 -9.84 -12.85 -19.72
CA GLY A 156 -10.39 -14.05 -20.34
C GLY A 156 -10.51 -15.21 -19.34
N THR A 157 -9.45 -15.50 -18.59
CA THR A 157 -9.45 -16.56 -17.59
C THR A 157 -10.45 -16.27 -16.45
N THR A 158 -10.57 -15.00 -16.04
CA THR A 158 -11.54 -14.59 -15.03
C THR A 158 -12.97 -14.80 -15.51
N LEU A 159 -13.28 -14.44 -16.76
CA LEU A 159 -14.60 -14.64 -17.34
C LEU A 159 -14.96 -16.12 -17.55
N ASP A 160 -13.99 -16.98 -17.86
CA ASP A 160 -14.20 -18.42 -17.95
C ASP A 160 -14.67 -19.04 -16.62
N ILE A 161 -14.23 -18.46 -15.49
CA ILE A 161 -14.60 -18.92 -14.15
C ILE A 161 -15.90 -18.28 -13.65
N TYR A 162 -16.08 -16.98 -13.91
CA TYR A 162 -17.17 -16.20 -13.33
C TYR A 162 -18.36 -15.96 -14.26
N GLY A 163 -18.16 -16.04 -15.56
CA GLY A 163 -19.16 -15.76 -16.59
C GLY A 163 -19.40 -14.26 -16.82
N SER A 164 -19.12 -13.40 -15.85
CA SER A 164 -19.19 -11.94 -16.01
C SER A 164 -18.31 -11.17 -15.02
N GLU A 165 -17.96 -9.93 -15.37
CA GLU A 165 -17.20 -9.02 -14.50
C GLU A 165 -18.00 -8.66 -13.24
N GLU A 166 -19.33 -8.53 -13.33
CA GLU A 166 -20.21 -8.20 -12.19
C GLU A 166 -20.22 -9.33 -11.14
N ALA A 167 -20.25 -10.59 -11.61
CA ALA A 167 -20.18 -11.73 -10.70
C ALA A 167 -18.85 -11.78 -9.95
N PHE A 168 -17.75 -11.50 -10.62
CA PHE A 168 -16.43 -11.41 -10.00
C PHE A 168 -16.35 -10.23 -9.02
N ALA A 169 -16.80 -9.04 -9.42
CA ALA A 169 -16.81 -7.84 -8.57
C ALA A 169 -17.56 -8.08 -7.25
N LYS A 170 -18.71 -8.76 -7.32
CA LYS A 170 -19.50 -9.12 -6.14
C LYS A 170 -18.75 -10.03 -5.18
N ASP A 171 -18.06 -11.05 -5.70
CA ASP A 171 -17.30 -11.98 -4.87
C ASP A 171 -16.05 -11.29 -4.28
N VAL A 172 -15.40 -10.36 -5.01
CA VAL A 172 -14.31 -9.54 -4.48
C VAL A 172 -14.80 -8.71 -3.29
N ALA A 173 -15.89 -7.96 -3.45
CA ALA A 173 -16.45 -7.16 -2.36
C ALA A 173 -16.81 -8.02 -1.15
N GLY A 174 -17.50 -9.15 -1.36
CA GLY A 174 -17.87 -10.08 -0.29
C GLY A 174 -16.67 -10.65 0.46
N ALA A 175 -15.67 -11.14 -0.26
CA ALA A 175 -14.47 -11.71 0.35
C ALA A 175 -13.66 -10.67 1.14
N TYR A 176 -13.56 -9.43 0.64
CA TYR A 176 -12.92 -8.35 1.39
C TYR A 176 -13.69 -7.95 2.65
N VAL A 177 -15.03 -7.93 2.61
CA VAL A 177 -15.85 -7.68 3.81
C VAL A 177 -15.61 -8.77 4.86
N GLU A 178 -15.55 -10.04 4.44
CA GLU A 178 -15.21 -11.15 5.35
C GLU A 178 -13.82 -10.98 5.96
N PHE A 179 -12.79 -10.67 5.15
CA PHE A 179 -11.43 -10.41 5.65
C PHE A 179 -11.40 -9.22 6.62
N VAL A 180 -12.06 -8.11 6.29
CA VAL A 180 -12.11 -6.92 7.16
C VAL A 180 -12.75 -7.27 8.52
N ASN A 181 -13.80 -8.09 8.52
CA ASN A 181 -14.42 -8.56 9.76
C ASN A 181 -13.47 -9.49 10.57
N GLU A 182 -12.75 -10.39 9.92
CA GLU A 182 -11.77 -11.26 10.59
C GLU A 182 -10.64 -10.45 11.23
N ILE A 183 -10.05 -9.51 10.50
CA ILE A 183 -8.94 -8.72 11.04
C ILE A 183 -9.39 -7.71 12.10
N TYR A 184 -10.60 -7.15 11.95
CA TYR A 184 -11.21 -6.31 12.98
C TYR A 184 -11.46 -7.10 14.28
N ALA A 185 -11.97 -8.32 14.19
CA ALA A 185 -12.14 -9.21 15.33
C ALA A 185 -10.80 -9.58 15.99
N ALA A 186 -9.70 -9.61 15.22
CA ALA A 186 -8.33 -9.74 15.73
C ALA A 186 -7.80 -8.47 16.43
N GLY A 187 -8.57 -7.39 16.46
CA GLY A 187 -8.25 -6.13 17.13
C GLY A 187 -7.70 -5.03 16.21
N CYS A 188 -7.73 -5.19 14.90
CA CYS A 188 -7.34 -4.13 13.96
C CYS A 188 -8.29 -2.93 14.07
N ARG A 189 -7.70 -1.72 14.16
CA ARG A 189 -8.42 -0.45 14.15
C ARG A 189 -7.84 0.53 13.12
N ASN A 190 -6.76 0.17 12.46
CA ASN A 190 -6.10 0.97 11.43
C ASN A 190 -5.73 0.06 10.25
N LEU A 191 -6.49 0.18 9.16
CA LEU A 191 -6.31 -0.55 7.91
C LEU A 191 -5.88 0.43 6.82
N GLN A 192 -4.95 0.03 5.98
CA GLN A 192 -4.54 0.79 4.81
C GLN A 192 -4.78 -0.03 3.55
N PHE A 193 -5.55 0.52 2.61
CA PHE A 193 -5.66 0.03 1.25
C PHE A 193 -4.49 0.57 0.42
N ASP A 194 -3.66 -0.31 -0.11
CA ASP A 194 -2.64 0.05 -1.08
C ASP A 194 -3.27 -0.05 -2.48
N ASP A 195 -3.54 1.11 -3.08
CA ASP A 195 -4.38 1.26 -4.28
C ASP A 195 -3.57 1.78 -5.47
N CYS A 196 -2.55 1.00 -5.85
CA CYS A 196 -1.62 1.35 -6.92
C CYS A 196 -2.28 1.43 -8.30
N VAL A 197 -3.49 0.87 -8.48
CA VAL A 197 -4.22 0.93 -9.75
C VAL A 197 -4.45 2.36 -10.20
N TRP A 198 -4.71 3.29 -9.27
CA TRP A 198 -4.89 4.71 -9.59
C TRP A 198 -3.62 5.36 -10.15
N GLY A 199 -2.45 4.88 -9.72
CA GLY A 199 -1.17 5.28 -10.32
C GLY A 199 -1.08 4.96 -11.82
N GLY A 200 -1.68 3.86 -12.27
CA GLY A 200 -1.84 3.54 -13.68
C GLY A 200 -2.91 4.39 -14.39
N MET A 201 -4.00 4.71 -13.69
CA MET A 201 -5.15 5.44 -14.25
C MET A 201 -4.90 6.93 -14.49
N VAL A 202 -3.92 7.55 -13.83
CA VAL A 202 -3.52 8.96 -14.07
C VAL A 202 -2.90 9.17 -15.46
N ASN A 203 -2.37 8.12 -16.08
CA ASN A 203 -1.82 8.15 -17.43
C ASN A 203 -2.79 7.47 -18.41
N PRO A 204 -3.48 8.22 -19.28
CA PRO A 204 -4.51 7.65 -20.17
C PRO A 204 -4.00 6.55 -21.11
N LYS A 205 -2.75 6.66 -21.59
CA LYS A 205 -2.16 5.62 -22.46
C LYS A 205 -1.89 4.34 -21.69
N LEU A 206 -1.35 4.47 -20.49
CA LEU A 206 -1.07 3.33 -19.62
C LEU A 206 -2.38 2.67 -19.16
N ALA A 207 -3.39 3.46 -18.78
CA ALA A 207 -4.70 2.94 -18.40
C ALA A 207 -5.33 2.09 -19.52
N VAL A 208 -5.23 2.54 -20.78
CA VAL A 208 -5.68 1.76 -21.94
C VAL A 208 -4.87 0.48 -22.11
N ALA A 209 -3.55 0.55 -21.97
CA ALA A 209 -2.67 -0.63 -22.10
C ALA A 209 -2.98 -1.68 -21.02
N LEU A 210 -3.14 -1.26 -19.77
CA LEU A 210 -3.41 -2.16 -18.65
C LEU A 210 -4.79 -2.81 -18.72
N THR A 211 -5.81 -2.08 -19.17
CA THR A 211 -7.21 -2.54 -19.08
C THR A 211 -7.79 -3.02 -20.40
N GLY A 212 -7.20 -2.66 -21.54
CA GLY A 212 -7.79 -2.86 -22.86
C GLY A 212 -9.03 -1.96 -23.13
N ARG A 213 -9.43 -1.07 -22.20
CA ARG A 213 -10.64 -0.25 -22.26
C ARG A 213 -10.34 1.18 -22.69
N LYS A 214 -11.31 1.83 -23.37
CA LYS A 214 -11.19 3.21 -23.90
C LYS A 214 -12.50 3.99 -23.69
N GLY A 215 -12.40 5.32 -23.64
CA GLY A 215 -13.56 6.21 -23.57
C GLY A 215 -14.49 5.85 -22.40
N ASP A 216 -15.80 5.83 -22.65
CA ASP A 216 -16.82 5.56 -21.63
C ASP A 216 -16.61 4.23 -20.90
N ALA A 217 -16.09 3.20 -21.58
CA ALA A 217 -15.79 1.92 -20.93
C ALA A 217 -14.64 2.02 -19.92
N LEU A 218 -13.63 2.85 -20.17
CA LEU A 218 -12.57 3.10 -19.20
C LEU A 218 -13.08 3.92 -18.00
N GLU A 219 -13.93 4.92 -18.24
CA GLU A 219 -14.52 5.72 -17.16
C GLU A 219 -15.48 4.89 -16.30
N ALA A 220 -16.28 4.01 -16.91
CA ALA A 220 -17.12 3.07 -16.17
C ALA A 220 -16.28 2.11 -15.33
N TYR A 221 -15.15 1.66 -15.85
CA TYR A 221 -14.22 0.80 -15.13
C TYR A 221 -13.60 1.50 -13.90
N LYS A 222 -13.12 2.74 -14.06
CA LYS A 222 -12.62 3.55 -12.93
C LYS A 222 -13.69 3.71 -11.83
N LYS A 223 -14.96 3.96 -12.21
CA LYS A 223 -16.07 4.04 -11.26
C LYS A 223 -16.30 2.73 -10.53
N LEU A 224 -16.19 1.60 -11.21
CA LEU A 224 -16.33 0.28 -10.60
C LEU A 224 -15.21 0.01 -9.58
N LEU A 225 -13.95 0.36 -9.91
CA LEU A 225 -12.83 0.23 -8.96
C LEU A 225 -13.11 0.99 -7.67
N LEU A 226 -13.55 2.23 -7.78
CA LEU A 226 -13.91 3.06 -6.63
C LEU A 226 -15.12 2.48 -5.86
N GLN A 227 -16.13 2.02 -6.56
CA GLN A 227 -17.32 1.41 -5.94
C GLN A 227 -16.96 0.20 -5.09
N LEU A 228 -16.03 -0.64 -5.53
CA LEU A 228 -15.55 -1.80 -4.77
C LEU A 228 -14.89 -1.36 -3.45
N ASN A 229 -14.01 -0.35 -3.49
CA ASN A 229 -13.39 0.20 -2.29
C ASN A 229 -14.46 0.76 -1.34
N ASN A 230 -15.38 1.56 -1.87
CA ASN A 230 -16.45 2.20 -1.10
C ASN A 230 -17.44 1.18 -0.50
N GLU A 231 -17.76 0.11 -1.21
CA GLU A 231 -18.65 -0.95 -0.74
C GLU A 231 -18.06 -1.66 0.47
N VAL A 232 -16.77 -1.98 0.43
CA VAL A 232 -16.06 -2.60 1.56
C VAL A 232 -15.94 -1.62 2.72
N ALA A 233 -15.55 -0.37 2.47
CA ALA A 233 -15.43 0.66 3.50
C ALA A 233 -16.78 0.97 4.19
N ALA A 234 -17.89 0.98 3.45
CA ALA A 234 -19.22 1.24 4.00
C ALA A 234 -19.74 0.11 4.91
N GLN A 235 -19.25 -1.11 4.73
CA GLN A 235 -19.61 -2.28 5.56
C GLN A 235 -18.64 -2.52 6.71
N ALA A 236 -17.55 -1.75 6.76
CA ALA A 236 -16.57 -1.87 7.86
C ALA A 236 -17.14 -1.31 9.17
N PRO A 237 -16.70 -1.83 10.34
CA PRO A 237 -17.05 -1.27 11.64
C PRO A 237 -16.70 0.21 11.75
N ALA A 238 -17.57 1.01 12.37
CA ALA A 238 -17.49 2.48 12.38
C ALA A 238 -16.24 3.05 13.07
N ASP A 239 -15.59 2.28 13.94
CA ASP A 239 -14.36 2.67 14.63
C ASP A 239 -13.09 2.15 13.92
N LEU A 240 -13.23 1.42 12.80
CA LEU A 240 -12.11 1.05 11.94
C LEU A 240 -11.73 2.24 11.05
N VAL A 241 -10.51 2.73 11.21
CA VAL A 241 -9.93 3.71 10.28
C VAL A 241 -9.47 2.97 9.02
N ILE A 242 -9.95 3.43 7.86
CA ILE A 242 -9.50 2.96 6.55
C ILE A 242 -8.85 4.14 5.83
N ASN A 243 -7.56 4.02 5.55
CA ASN A 243 -6.81 4.95 4.72
C ASN A 243 -6.48 4.31 3.37
N THR A 244 -6.15 5.10 2.37
CA THR A 244 -5.66 4.59 1.08
C THR A 244 -4.29 5.16 0.74
N HIS A 245 -3.42 4.34 0.14
CA HIS A 245 -2.14 4.77 -0.42
C HIS A 245 -2.16 4.61 -1.94
N VAL A 246 -1.95 5.70 -2.64
CA VAL A 246 -1.87 5.72 -4.10
C VAL A 246 -0.42 5.76 -4.55
N CYS A 247 0.09 4.59 -4.91
CA CYS A 247 1.45 4.39 -5.37
C CYS A 247 1.58 4.63 -6.89
N ARG A 248 2.80 4.97 -7.33
CA ARG A 248 3.16 5.05 -8.76
C ARG A 248 4.16 3.99 -9.19
N GLY A 249 4.27 2.95 -8.39
CA GLY A 249 5.25 1.89 -8.53
C GLY A 249 6.51 2.16 -7.72
N ASN A 250 7.00 1.12 -7.08
CA ASN A 250 8.17 1.17 -6.22
C ASN A 250 8.89 -0.19 -6.24
N TYR A 251 9.75 -0.39 -7.22
CA TYR A 251 10.53 -1.60 -7.40
C TYR A 251 12.01 -1.24 -7.59
N HIS A 252 12.87 -1.68 -6.65
CA HIS A 252 14.33 -1.51 -6.74
C HIS A 252 14.77 -0.07 -7.10
N SER A 253 14.13 0.94 -6.47
CA SER A 253 14.32 2.37 -6.69
C SER A 253 13.81 2.89 -8.05
N THR A 254 13.02 2.11 -8.79
CA THR A 254 12.37 2.53 -10.03
C THR A 254 10.89 2.79 -9.82
N PHE A 255 10.20 3.34 -10.82
CA PHE A 255 8.78 3.61 -10.81
C PHE A 255 8.07 2.96 -12.00
N PHE A 256 6.76 2.78 -11.91
CA PHE A 256 5.93 2.18 -12.95
C PHE A 256 5.19 3.22 -13.79
N SER A 257 4.72 4.30 -13.16
CA SER A 257 3.87 5.30 -13.81
C SER A 257 4.24 6.73 -13.43
N SER A 258 3.88 7.67 -14.31
CA SER A 258 3.95 9.11 -14.09
C SER A 258 2.71 9.80 -14.65
N GLY A 259 2.32 10.92 -14.06
CA GLY A 259 1.15 11.71 -14.43
C GLY A 259 0.58 12.45 -13.22
N ALA A 260 0.04 13.65 -13.42
CA ALA A 260 -0.64 14.40 -12.37
C ALA A 260 -1.97 13.73 -11.98
N TYR A 261 -2.46 14.00 -10.77
CA TYR A 261 -3.72 13.43 -10.27
C TYR A 261 -4.97 14.02 -10.95
N ASP A 262 -4.84 15.07 -11.79
CA ASP A 262 -5.97 15.79 -12.40
C ASP A 262 -6.99 14.86 -13.06
N GLY A 263 -6.52 13.84 -13.80
CA GLY A 263 -7.38 12.90 -14.54
C GLY A 263 -8.20 11.92 -13.68
N VAL A 264 -7.95 11.88 -12.36
CA VAL A 264 -8.66 10.98 -11.42
C VAL A 264 -9.20 11.72 -10.20
N ALA A 265 -8.85 12.99 -10.00
CA ALA A 265 -9.10 13.72 -8.78
C ALA A 265 -10.60 13.86 -8.43
N ASP A 266 -11.45 14.16 -9.40
CA ASP A 266 -12.89 14.31 -9.15
C ASP A 266 -13.50 13.02 -8.61
N LEU A 267 -13.10 11.89 -9.15
CA LEU A 267 -13.57 10.58 -8.73
C LEU A 267 -12.88 10.14 -7.43
N LEU A 268 -11.54 10.03 -7.45
CA LEU A 268 -10.76 9.50 -6.33
C LEU A 268 -10.88 10.37 -5.08
N PHE A 269 -10.55 11.67 -5.17
CA PHE A 269 -10.56 12.55 -4.00
C PHE A 269 -11.95 13.03 -3.63
N GLY A 270 -12.86 13.13 -4.63
CA GLY A 270 -14.23 13.57 -4.42
C GLY A 270 -15.13 12.51 -3.78
N GLU A 271 -15.00 11.26 -4.21
CA GLU A 271 -16.02 10.24 -3.96
C GLU A 271 -15.54 9.02 -3.15
N GLU A 272 -14.23 8.79 -2.96
CA GLU A 272 -13.76 7.65 -2.20
C GLU A 272 -14.06 7.79 -0.70
N ASN A 273 -14.56 6.73 -0.08
CA ASN A 273 -14.96 6.70 1.33
C ASN A 273 -13.83 6.20 2.23
N VAL A 274 -12.79 7.03 2.38
CA VAL A 274 -11.63 6.76 3.24
C VAL A 274 -11.38 7.91 4.20
N ASN A 275 -10.60 7.65 5.26
CA ASN A 275 -10.26 8.67 6.26
C ASN A 275 -9.09 9.55 5.82
N ALA A 276 -8.12 8.99 5.08
CA ALA A 276 -6.96 9.71 4.60
C ALA A 276 -6.37 9.10 3.34
N TYR A 277 -5.69 9.96 2.57
CA TYR A 277 -4.90 9.60 1.40
C TYR A 277 -3.41 9.72 1.71
N TYR A 278 -2.61 8.70 1.42
CA TYR A 278 -1.16 8.73 1.36
C TYR A 278 -0.75 8.85 -0.11
N LEU A 279 -0.25 10.01 -0.51
CA LEU A 279 -0.04 10.36 -1.92
C LEU A 279 1.42 10.61 -2.23
N GLU A 280 1.92 10.06 -3.34
CA GLU A 280 3.26 10.35 -3.83
C GLU A 280 3.34 11.76 -4.43
N TYR A 281 4.25 12.57 -3.87
CA TYR A 281 4.57 13.91 -4.32
C TYR A 281 6.08 14.21 -4.15
N ASP A 282 6.94 13.19 -4.18
CA ASP A 282 8.39 13.33 -3.96
C ASP A 282 9.12 14.05 -5.10
N ASP A 283 8.58 13.98 -6.32
CA ASP A 283 9.15 14.65 -7.49
C ASP A 283 8.09 15.18 -8.47
N GLU A 284 8.54 15.70 -9.61
CA GLU A 284 7.69 16.30 -10.65
C GLU A 284 6.77 15.31 -11.38
N ARG A 285 7.02 13.98 -11.30
CA ARG A 285 6.16 12.94 -11.91
C ARG A 285 4.72 13.02 -11.44
N SER A 286 4.50 13.48 -10.23
CA SER A 286 3.17 13.58 -9.61
C SER A 286 2.41 14.86 -9.96
N GLY A 287 3.04 15.80 -10.65
CA GLY A 287 2.45 17.10 -10.94
C GLY A 287 2.35 18.00 -9.71
N GLY A 288 1.50 19.03 -9.80
CA GLY A 288 1.27 19.98 -8.70
C GLY A 288 0.16 19.58 -7.75
N PHE A 289 -0.09 20.43 -6.74
CA PHE A 289 -1.05 20.17 -5.67
C PHE A 289 -2.50 20.61 -5.97
N ALA A 290 -2.76 21.25 -7.12
CA ALA A 290 -4.10 21.72 -7.48
C ALA A 290 -5.20 20.65 -7.39
N PRO A 291 -4.96 19.37 -7.78
CA PRO A 291 -5.95 18.30 -7.61
C PRO A 291 -6.42 18.07 -6.17
N LEU A 292 -5.62 18.43 -5.16
CA LEU A 292 -5.98 18.28 -3.75
C LEU A 292 -7.19 19.14 -3.35
N ALA A 293 -7.53 20.19 -4.11
CA ALA A 293 -8.75 20.97 -3.90
C ALA A 293 -10.04 20.12 -4.07
N LYS A 294 -9.94 18.92 -4.66
CA LYS A 294 -11.06 17.96 -4.80
C LYS A 294 -11.23 17.05 -3.59
N VAL A 295 -10.32 17.08 -2.61
CA VAL A 295 -10.42 16.24 -1.39
C VAL A 295 -11.63 16.67 -0.57
N SER A 296 -12.69 15.85 -0.65
CA SER A 296 -14.00 16.15 -0.06
C SER A 296 -14.05 15.90 1.46
N GLY A 297 -15.00 16.58 2.13
CA GLY A 297 -15.24 16.40 3.55
C GLY A 297 -14.05 16.81 4.42
N ASP A 298 -13.82 16.06 5.48
CA ASP A 298 -12.74 16.25 6.47
C ASP A 298 -11.56 15.29 6.27
N LYS A 299 -11.50 14.62 5.12
CA LYS A 299 -10.44 13.65 4.78
C LYS A 299 -9.06 14.31 4.88
N LYS A 300 -8.13 13.55 5.40
CA LYS A 300 -6.74 13.97 5.61
C LYS A 300 -5.88 13.62 4.39
N VAL A 301 -4.79 14.35 4.20
CA VAL A 301 -3.81 14.10 3.14
C VAL A 301 -2.43 13.94 3.75
N VAL A 302 -1.84 12.78 3.58
CA VAL A 302 -0.45 12.51 3.96
C VAL A 302 0.41 12.72 2.72
N LEU A 303 1.18 13.80 2.75
CA LEU A 303 2.05 14.21 1.66
C LEU A 303 3.32 13.36 1.65
N GLY A 304 3.46 12.51 0.67
CA GLY A 304 4.66 11.72 0.42
C GLY A 304 5.73 12.56 -0.27
N LEU A 305 6.44 13.43 0.47
CA LEU A 305 7.38 14.40 -0.07
C LEU A 305 8.85 13.96 0.02
N VAL A 306 9.13 12.89 0.76
CA VAL A 306 10.49 12.35 0.95
C VAL A 306 10.61 11.06 0.15
N THR A 307 11.57 11.03 -0.80
CA THR A 307 11.72 9.84 -1.66
C THR A 307 12.34 8.66 -0.93
N THR A 308 11.83 7.44 -1.18
CA THR A 308 12.46 6.18 -0.77
C THR A 308 13.30 5.56 -1.89
N LYS A 309 13.42 6.23 -3.04
CA LYS A 309 14.13 5.72 -4.23
C LYS A 309 15.59 6.19 -4.32
N SER A 310 15.98 7.14 -3.48
CA SER A 310 17.33 7.72 -3.45
C SER A 310 17.82 7.89 -2.02
N PRO A 311 19.10 7.62 -1.73
CA PRO A 311 19.69 7.84 -0.40
C PRO A 311 19.87 9.32 -0.05
N VAL A 312 19.84 10.21 -1.04
CA VAL A 312 20.02 11.65 -0.84
C VAL A 312 18.90 12.21 0.01
N LEU A 313 19.26 12.86 1.13
CA LEU A 313 18.27 13.55 1.97
C LEU A 313 17.78 14.82 1.28
N GLU A 314 16.49 15.05 1.34
CA GLU A 314 15.85 16.28 0.91
C GLU A 314 16.29 17.44 1.81
N LYS A 315 16.30 18.65 1.25
CA LYS A 315 16.47 19.85 2.06
C LYS A 315 15.19 20.14 2.81
N LYS A 316 15.32 20.30 4.12
CA LYS A 316 14.19 20.52 5.03
C LYS A 316 13.33 21.71 4.60
N GLU A 317 13.95 22.81 4.23
CA GLU A 317 13.31 24.05 3.81
C GLU A 317 12.48 23.84 2.53
N ASP A 318 12.96 23.01 1.59
CA ASP A 318 12.24 22.72 0.33
C ASP A 318 10.99 21.88 0.64
N VAL A 319 11.08 20.89 1.53
CA VAL A 319 9.92 20.07 1.93
C VAL A 319 8.88 20.93 2.66
N ILE A 320 9.31 21.80 3.59
CA ILE A 320 8.43 22.74 4.30
C ILE A 320 7.71 23.67 3.32
N ALA A 321 8.44 24.23 2.36
CA ALA A 321 7.84 25.08 1.34
C ALA A 321 6.75 24.34 0.53
N ARG A 322 6.98 23.08 0.18
CA ARG A 322 5.99 22.24 -0.53
C ARG A 322 4.78 21.90 0.34
N ILE A 323 4.93 21.70 1.65
CA ILE A 323 3.79 21.55 2.56
C ILE A 323 2.93 22.82 2.54
N HIS A 324 3.54 24.00 2.62
CA HIS A 324 2.81 25.27 2.57
C HIS A 324 2.19 25.54 1.17
N GLU A 325 2.78 25.03 0.12
CA GLU A 325 2.15 25.05 -1.21
C GLU A 325 0.88 24.19 -1.25
N ALA A 326 0.94 22.95 -0.75
CA ALA A 326 -0.22 22.07 -0.63
C ALA A 326 -1.31 22.67 0.27
N ALA A 327 -0.92 23.43 1.31
CA ALA A 327 -1.83 24.10 2.23
C ALA A 327 -2.70 25.19 1.57
N LYS A 328 -2.39 25.61 0.34
CA LYS A 328 -3.26 26.48 -0.46
C LYS A 328 -4.51 25.76 -0.99
N HIS A 329 -4.52 24.42 -0.98
CA HIS A 329 -5.58 23.57 -1.53
C HIS A 329 -6.31 22.76 -0.47
N VAL A 330 -5.62 22.36 0.60
CA VAL A 330 -6.18 21.62 1.75
C VAL A 330 -5.69 22.31 3.03
N PRO A 331 -6.55 22.61 4.02
CA PRO A 331 -6.12 23.23 5.26
C PRO A 331 -4.96 22.51 5.94
N LEU A 332 -4.00 23.25 6.50
CA LEU A 332 -2.76 22.72 7.06
C LEU A 332 -3.02 21.69 8.20
N ASP A 333 -4.10 21.83 8.94
CA ASP A 333 -4.51 20.90 10.00
C ASP A 333 -4.98 19.54 9.47
N ARG A 334 -5.30 19.46 8.17
CA ARG A 334 -5.62 18.20 7.45
C ARG A 334 -4.44 17.62 6.68
N LEU A 335 -3.26 18.28 6.69
CA LEU A 335 -2.04 17.82 6.05
C LEU A 335 -1.14 17.09 7.04
N TYR A 336 -0.46 16.08 6.54
CA TYR A 336 0.45 15.18 7.24
C TYR A 336 1.66 14.91 6.36
N LEU A 337 2.73 14.32 6.88
CA LEU A 337 3.95 14.06 6.13
C LEU A 337 4.36 12.58 6.22
N SER A 338 4.80 12.02 5.11
CA SER A 338 5.43 10.69 5.04
C SER A 338 6.48 10.62 3.93
N PRO A 339 7.26 9.53 3.87
CA PRO A 339 7.90 9.14 2.61
C PRO A 339 6.83 8.86 1.53
N GLN A 340 7.22 8.97 0.24
CA GLN A 340 6.27 8.82 -0.86
C GLN A 340 5.68 7.42 -0.99
N CYS A 341 6.43 6.39 -0.56
CA CYS A 341 6.03 4.98 -0.55
C CYS A 341 6.76 4.25 0.59
N GLY A 342 6.64 2.92 0.67
CA GLY A 342 7.52 2.10 1.49
C GLY A 342 8.94 2.03 0.96
N PHE A 343 9.86 1.47 1.74
CA PHE A 343 11.27 1.28 1.34
C PHE A 343 11.51 -0.04 0.58
N ALA A 344 10.58 -0.98 0.67
CA ALA A 344 10.70 -2.28 0.03
C ALA A 344 9.33 -2.91 -0.24
N SER A 345 8.66 -2.46 -1.31
CA SER A 345 7.36 -3.01 -1.74
C SER A 345 7.48 -4.45 -2.27
N CYS A 346 8.68 -4.85 -2.70
CA CYS A 346 9.09 -6.23 -2.94
C CYS A 346 10.32 -6.52 -2.08
N GLU A 347 10.60 -7.80 -1.81
CA GLU A 347 11.68 -8.20 -0.90
C GLU A 347 13.08 -7.75 -1.35
N ILE A 348 13.29 -7.51 -2.66
CA ILE A 348 14.54 -6.96 -3.19
C ILE A 348 14.86 -5.60 -2.57
N GLY A 349 13.83 -4.79 -2.22
CA GLY A 349 13.98 -3.47 -1.64
C GLY A 349 14.53 -2.41 -2.58
N ASN A 350 14.49 -1.16 -2.12
CA ASN A 350 15.10 -0.04 -2.81
C ASN A 350 16.62 0.02 -2.58
N LYS A 351 17.33 0.76 -3.43
CA LYS A 351 18.80 0.90 -3.42
C LYS A 351 19.26 1.90 -2.34
N LEU A 352 18.87 1.61 -1.10
CA LEU A 352 19.27 2.34 0.10
C LEU A 352 19.82 1.36 1.14
N THR A 353 20.64 1.87 2.05
CA THR A 353 21.01 1.14 3.27
C THR A 353 19.96 1.31 4.36
N GLU A 354 20.04 0.49 5.39
CA GLU A 354 19.15 0.62 6.54
C GLU A 354 19.35 1.96 7.26
N GLU A 355 20.60 2.44 7.36
CA GLU A 355 20.93 3.74 7.97
C GLU A 355 20.30 4.91 7.19
N GLU A 356 20.34 4.85 5.86
CA GLU A 356 19.73 5.86 4.99
C GLU A 356 18.19 5.84 5.11
N GLN A 357 17.57 4.67 5.21
CA GLN A 357 16.15 4.52 5.51
C GLN A 357 15.78 5.23 6.83
N TRP A 358 16.53 4.99 7.90
CA TRP A 358 16.28 5.62 9.20
C TRP A 358 16.54 7.13 9.17
N ALA A 359 17.54 7.59 8.42
CA ALA A 359 17.81 9.01 8.23
C ALA A 359 16.65 9.73 7.53
N LYS A 360 16.01 9.10 6.51
CA LYS A 360 14.80 9.62 5.85
C LYS A 360 13.63 9.76 6.83
N LEU A 361 13.35 8.74 7.63
CA LEU A 361 12.29 8.78 8.63
C LEU A 361 12.54 9.82 9.72
N LYS A 362 13.79 9.97 10.14
CA LYS A 362 14.19 11.03 11.09
C LYS A 362 13.93 12.41 10.50
N LEU A 363 14.28 12.64 9.23
CA LEU A 363 14.01 13.89 8.53
C LEU A 363 12.50 14.20 8.46
N VAL A 364 11.68 13.21 8.11
CA VAL A 364 10.20 13.34 8.08
C VAL A 364 9.68 13.81 9.45
N LYS A 365 10.11 13.17 10.53
CA LYS A 365 9.73 13.56 11.89
C LYS A 365 10.16 14.98 12.23
N GLU A 366 11.42 15.33 11.99
CA GLU A 366 11.96 16.67 12.31
C GLU A 366 11.19 17.78 11.58
N ILE A 367 10.85 17.55 10.30
CA ILE A 367 10.05 18.49 9.50
C ILE A 367 8.65 18.62 10.09
N ALA A 368 7.99 17.49 10.38
CA ALA A 368 6.64 17.50 10.90
C ALA A 368 6.55 18.20 12.26
N GLU A 369 7.50 17.96 13.16
CA GLU A 369 7.58 18.62 14.47
C GLU A 369 7.83 20.14 14.36
N GLU A 370 8.43 20.60 13.25
CA GLU A 370 8.61 22.03 12.99
C GLU A 370 7.33 22.68 12.43
N VAL A 371 6.67 22.02 11.47
CA VAL A 371 5.49 22.58 10.78
C VAL A 371 4.25 22.56 11.65
N TRP A 372 4.04 21.55 12.48
CA TRP A 372 2.81 21.36 13.28
C TRP A 372 3.07 21.47 14.79
N ARG A 373 3.90 22.41 15.19
CA ARG A 373 4.14 22.77 16.62
C ARG A 373 2.89 23.29 17.31
#